data_235a7c97611dc665ea9b7b87938fec8a
#
_entry.id   235a7c97611dc665ea9b7b87938fec8a
#
_cell.length_a   1.000
_cell.length_b   1.000
_cell.length_c   1.000
_cell.angle_alpha   90.00
_cell.angle_beta   90.00
_cell.angle_gamma   90.00
#
_symmetry.space_group_name_H-M   'P 1'
#
loop_
_entity.id
_entity.type
_entity.pdbx_description
1 polymer ?
#
loop_
_entity_poly.entity_id
_entity_poly.type
_entity_poly.pdbx_seq_one_letter_code
_entity_poly.pdbx_strand_id
1 'polypeptide(L)'
;MEINVVCVGFLKEKFFKDAVQEYCKRIGGFCKVNVVEVKDYDYGTNEGEILKAKQKEAESLMKYKKGYSVALEIAGENFTSEKFAQKMKDVFDNKSSTISFFIGGSNGLDKAFSDGCDFKLSFSKLTFPHQLMRVILLEQIYRSFMINSNRSYHK
;
A
#
# COMPACT_ATOMS: atom_id res chain seq x y z
N MET A 1 2.83 -16.83 3.66
CA MET A 1 2.70 -15.53 2.97
C MET A 1 2.03 -14.53 3.91
N GLU A 2 2.56 -13.32 3.97
CA GLU A 2 2.01 -12.22 4.76
C GLU A 2 2.01 -10.92 3.94
N ILE A 3 0.94 -10.14 4.06
CA ILE A 3 0.84 -8.82 3.46
C ILE A 3 0.57 -7.80 4.56
N ASN A 4 1.38 -6.74 4.58
CA ASN A 4 1.17 -5.58 5.44
C ASN A 4 0.83 -4.38 4.55
N VAL A 5 -0.26 -3.69 4.86
CA VAL A 5 -0.64 -2.41 4.25
C VAL A 5 -0.52 -1.35 5.33
N VAL A 6 0.51 -0.53 5.25
CA VAL A 6 0.86 0.48 6.25
C VAL A 6 0.51 1.85 5.71
N CYS A 7 -0.38 2.54 6.38
CA CYS A 7 -1.00 3.77 5.90
C CYS A 7 -0.80 4.93 6.87
N VAL A 8 -0.46 6.09 6.35
CA VAL A 8 -0.47 7.34 7.12
C VAL A 8 -1.90 7.84 7.26
N GLY A 9 -2.29 8.19 8.48
CA GLY A 9 -3.64 8.66 8.82
C GLY A 9 -4.61 7.53 9.17
N PHE A 10 -5.66 7.89 9.90
CA PHE A 10 -6.70 6.97 10.36
C PHE A 10 -7.96 7.09 9.49
N LEU A 11 -8.58 5.96 9.15
CA LEU A 11 -9.88 5.95 8.48
C LEU A 11 -10.95 6.53 9.41
N LYS A 12 -11.66 7.53 8.92
CA LYS A 12 -12.77 8.18 9.63
C LYS A 12 -14.12 7.61 9.18
N GLU A 13 -14.32 7.50 7.88
CA GLU A 13 -15.59 7.10 7.28
C GLU A 13 -15.87 5.61 7.44
N LYS A 14 -17.08 5.31 7.91
CA LYS A 14 -17.52 3.91 8.12
C LYS A 14 -17.47 3.09 6.83
N PHE A 15 -17.88 3.67 5.70
CA PHE A 15 -17.87 2.95 4.42
C PHE A 15 -16.47 2.55 3.95
N PHE A 16 -15.42 3.33 4.25
CA PHE A 16 -14.05 2.93 3.99
C PHE A 16 -13.59 1.81 4.93
N LYS A 17 -13.94 1.90 6.22
CA LYS A 17 -13.63 0.84 7.20
C LYS A 17 -14.27 -0.48 6.78
N ASP A 18 -15.55 -0.45 6.40
CA ASP A 18 -16.29 -1.62 5.96
C ASP A 18 -15.68 -2.23 4.68
N ALA A 19 -15.31 -1.39 3.71
CA ALA A 19 -14.68 -1.85 2.48
C ALA A 19 -13.28 -2.48 2.74
N VAL A 20 -12.46 -1.85 3.56
CA VAL A 20 -11.14 -2.40 3.96
C VAL A 20 -11.32 -3.75 4.65
N GLN A 21 -12.26 -3.84 5.59
CA GLN A 21 -12.52 -5.08 6.32
C GLN A 21 -13.01 -6.20 5.39
N GLU A 22 -13.87 -5.89 4.43
CA GLU A 22 -14.35 -6.88 3.44
C GLU A 22 -13.21 -7.44 2.61
N TYR A 23 -12.32 -6.59 2.07
CA TYR A 23 -11.17 -7.08 1.30
C TYR A 23 -10.14 -7.83 2.17
N CYS A 24 -9.90 -7.38 3.39
CA CYS A 24 -9.06 -8.14 4.33
C CYS A 24 -9.62 -9.55 4.59
N LYS A 25 -10.94 -9.69 4.77
CA LYS A 25 -11.60 -10.98 4.90
C LYS A 25 -11.37 -11.87 3.67
N ARG A 26 -11.54 -11.32 2.46
CA ARG A 26 -11.33 -12.06 1.21
C ARG A 26 -9.87 -12.49 1.04
N ILE A 27 -8.92 -11.59 1.30
CA ILE A 27 -7.48 -11.88 1.22
C ILE A 27 -7.07 -12.92 2.26
N GLY A 28 -7.70 -12.91 3.44
CA GLY A 28 -7.45 -13.85 4.54
C GLY A 28 -7.61 -15.32 4.17
N GLY A 29 -8.33 -15.63 3.09
CA GLY A 29 -8.40 -16.98 2.53
C GLY A 29 -7.14 -17.44 1.78
N PHE A 30 -6.19 -16.54 1.51
CA PHE A 30 -4.94 -16.81 0.78
C PHE A 30 -3.69 -16.60 1.63
N CYS A 31 -3.66 -15.56 2.44
CA CYS A 31 -2.52 -15.21 3.27
C CYS A 31 -2.94 -14.38 4.50
N LYS A 32 -2.01 -14.22 5.43
CA LYS A 32 -2.20 -13.26 6.52
C LYS A 32 -2.13 -11.83 5.96
N VAL A 33 -3.12 -11.01 6.28
CA VAL A 33 -3.16 -9.59 5.90
C VAL A 33 -3.32 -8.72 7.14
N ASN A 34 -2.50 -7.68 7.24
CA ASN A 34 -2.55 -6.69 8.31
C ASN A 34 -2.67 -5.30 7.66
N VAL A 35 -3.61 -4.51 8.16
CA VAL A 35 -3.69 -3.08 7.84
C VAL A 35 -3.28 -2.30 9.06
N VAL A 36 -2.25 -1.50 8.94
CA VAL A 36 -1.67 -0.71 10.03
C VAL A 36 -1.83 0.77 9.70
N GLU A 37 -2.39 1.50 10.62
CA GLU A 37 -2.54 2.95 10.53
C GLU A 37 -1.53 3.63 11.45
N VAL A 38 -0.75 4.57 10.90
CA VAL A 38 0.16 5.40 11.67
C VAL A 38 -0.32 6.84 11.68
N LYS A 39 0.07 7.58 12.69
CA LYS A 39 -0.33 8.98 12.85
C LYS A 39 0.15 9.81 11.65
N ASP A 40 -0.73 10.66 11.12
CA ASP A 40 -0.38 11.76 10.24
C ASP A 40 0.10 12.97 11.05
N TYR A 41 0.96 13.78 10.44
CA TYR A 41 1.49 15.00 11.02
C TYR A 41 1.16 16.21 10.14
N ASP A 42 0.81 17.31 10.77
CA ASP A 42 0.58 18.59 10.12
C ASP A 42 1.35 19.67 10.91
N TYR A 43 2.34 20.26 10.26
CA TYR A 43 3.13 21.36 10.82
C TYR A 43 2.91 22.66 10.06
N GLY A 44 2.04 22.66 9.04
CA GLY A 44 1.74 23.81 8.19
C GLY A 44 1.85 23.49 6.70
N THR A 45 1.88 24.54 5.87
CA THR A 45 1.71 24.44 4.42
C THR A 45 2.96 24.83 3.60
N ASN A 46 4.00 25.38 4.25
CA ASN A 46 5.25 25.67 3.53
C ASN A 46 6.07 24.39 3.31
N GLU A 47 7.01 24.42 2.36
CA GLU A 47 7.81 23.24 1.98
C GLU A 47 8.56 22.61 3.16
N GLY A 48 9.14 23.43 4.04
CA GLY A 48 9.88 22.94 5.21
C GLY A 48 8.99 22.24 6.22
N GLU A 49 7.79 22.76 6.46
CA GLU A 49 6.79 22.16 7.36
C GLU A 49 6.25 20.85 6.80
N ILE A 50 5.94 20.82 5.49
CA ILE A 50 5.50 19.60 4.80
C ILE A 50 6.60 18.54 4.85
N LEU A 51 7.85 18.90 4.58
CA LEU A 51 8.98 17.98 4.64
C LEU A 51 9.15 17.39 6.05
N LYS A 52 9.08 18.22 7.09
CA LYS A 52 9.16 17.78 8.48
C LYS A 52 8.04 16.79 8.84
N ALA A 53 6.81 17.06 8.40
CA ALA A 53 5.68 16.16 8.61
C ALA A 53 5.94 14.80 7.95
N LYS A 54 6.34 14.78 6.68
CA LYS A 54 6.67 13.56 5.94
C LYS A 54 7.80 12.77 6.57
N GLN A 55 8.83 13.42 7.08
CA GLN A 55 9.93 12.77 7.80
C GLN A 55 9.46 12.10 9.09
N LYS A 56 8.58 12.75 9.85
CA LYS A 56 7.98 12.15 11.06
C LYS A 56 7.09 10.94 10.75
N GLU A 57 6.32 11.04 9.70
CA GLU A 57 5.52 9.92 9.20
C GLU A 57 6.41 8.76 8.77
N ALA A 58 7.51 9.04 8.05
CA ALA A 58 8.50 8.04 7.62
C ALA A 58 9.15 7.30 8.79
N GLU A 59 9.47 7.99 9.90
CA GLU A 59 9.97 7.35 11.13
C GLU A 59 8.97 6.31 11.66
N SER A 60 7.68 6.60 11.58
CA SER A 60 6.61 5.68 11.99
C SER A 60 6.45 4.51 11.03
N LEU A 61 6.49 4.77 9.72
CA LEU A 61 6.40 3.74 8.68
C LEU A 61 7.58 2.77 8.72
N MET A 62 8.79 3.27 9.01
CA MET A 62 10.00 2.46 9.07
C MET A 62 9.90 1.30 10.06
N LYS A 63 9.16 1.45 11.15
CA LYS A 63 8.94 0.40 12.16
C LYS A 63 8.22 -0.82 11.59
N TYR A 64 7.49 -0.66 10.50
CA TYR A 64 6.70 -1.69 9.84
C TYR A 64 7.31 -2.17 8.52
N LYS A 65 8.51 -1.69 8.18
CA LYS A 65 9.21 -2.10 6.95
C LYS A 65 9.76 -3.51 7.12
N LYS A 66 8.99 -4.50 6.66
CA LYS A 66 9.31 -5.93 6.74
C LYS A 66 9.22 -6.57 5.36
N GLY A 67 10.16 -7.48 5.07
CA GLY A 67 10.18 -8.21 3.82
C GLY A 67 10.38 -7.31 2.61
N TYR A 68 9.70 -7.61 1.51
CA TYR A 68 9.74 -6.81 0.28
C TYR A 68 8.87 -5.56 0.43
N SER A 69 9.46 -4.40 0.29
CA SER A 69 8.84 -3.11 0.55
C SER A 69 8.40 -2.42 -0.75
N VAL A 70 7.14 -1.97 -0.79
CA VAL A 70 6.53 -1.32 -1.95
C VAL A 70 5.97 0.04 -1.52
N ALA A 71 6.50 1.11 -2.08
CA ALA A 71 5.97 2.46 -1.91
C ALA A 71 4.92 2.76 -2.98
N LEU A 72 3.72 3.22 -2.57
CA LEU A 72 2.71 3.72 -3.50
C LEU A 72 2.99 5.18 -3.82
N GLU A 73 3.27 5.44 -5.08
CA GLU A 73 3.59 6.78 -5.59
C GLU A 73 3.05 7.00 -7.00
N ILE A 74 2.65 8.24 -7.31
CA ILE A 74 2.19 8.62 -8.65
C ILE A 74 3.30 8.41 -9.70
N ALA A 75 4.54 8.72 -9.33
CA ALA A 75 5.72 8.56 -10.20
C ALA A 75 6.27 7.12 -10.23
N GLY A 76 5.62 6.17 -9.60
CA GLY A 76 5.99 4.76 -9.63
C GLY A 76 5.69 4.10 -10.97
N GLU A 77 6.01 2.81 -11.08
CA GLU A 77 5.75 2.00 -12.26
C GLU A 77 4.26 1.60 -12.32
N ASN A 78 3.64 1.78 -13.50
CA ASN A 78 2.27 1.34 -13.74
C ASN A 78 2.22 -0.10 -14.25
N PHE A 79 1.28 -0.87 -13.73
CA PHE A 79 1.03 -2.23 -14.15
C PHE A 79 -0.42 -2.45 -14.64
N THR A 80 -0.61 -3.44 -15.49
CA THR A 80 -1.91 -4.10 -15.61
C THR A 80 -2.14 -4.99 -14.39
N SER A 81 -3.39 -5.38 -14.12
CA SER A 81 -3.71 -6.28 -13.00
C SER A 81 -2.98 -7.62 -13.12
N GLU A 82 -2.79 -8.15 -14.33
CA GLU A 82 -2.07 -9.39 -14.58
C GLU A 82 -0.57 -9.26 -14.30
N LYS A 83 0.04 -8.15 -14.72
CA LYS A 83 1.46 -7.87 -14.44
C LYS A 83 1.68 -7.66 -12.94
N PHE A 84 0.75 -6.99 -12.25
CA PHE A 84 0.81 -6.84 -10.81
C PHE A 84 0.68 -8.20 -10.10
N ALA A 85 -0.25 -9.05 -10.52
CA ALA A 85 -0.40 -10.40 -10.01
C ALA A 85 0.88 -11.23 -10.19
N GLN A 86 1.49 -11.18 -11.39
CA GLN A 86 2.76 -11.85 -11.67
C GLN A 86 3.89 -11.31 -10.77
N LYS A 87 3.98 -9.99 -10.61
CA LYS A 87 4.98 -9.36 -9.72
C LYS A 87 4.84 -9.83 -8.28
N MET A 88 3.62 -9.88 -7.74
CA MET A 88 3.38 -10.40 -6.39
C MET A 88 3.80 -11.85 -6.25
N LYS A 89 3.46 -12.67 -7.25
CA LYS A 89 3.86 -14.08 -7.28
C LYS A 89 5.38 -14.23 -7.27
N ASP A 90 6.08 -13.49 -8.14
CA ASP A 90 7.54 -13.53 -8.22
C ASP A 90 8.22 -13.11 -6.90
N VAL A 91 7.65 -12.13 -6.20
CA VAL A 91 8.16 -11.72 -4.89
C VAL A 91 7.98 -12.84 -3.87
N PHE A 92 6.80 -13.44 -3.79
CA PHE A 92 6.56 -14.54 -2.83
C PHE A 92 7.38 -15.79 -3.14
N ASP A 93 7.57 -16.12 -4.40
CA ASP A 93 8.30 -17.31 -4.81
C ASP A 93 9.83 -17.18 -4.63
N ASN A 94 10.37 -15.96 -4.85
CA ASN A 94 11.80 -15.80 -5.04
C ASN A 94 12.49 -14.77 -4.11
N LYS A 95 11.73 -13.93 -3.41
CA LYS A 95 12.32 -12.81 -2.66
C LYS A 95 11.96 -12.78 -1.18
N SER A 96 10.68 -12.85 -0.85
CA SER A 96 10.23 -12.71 0.52
C SER A 96 8.85 -13.35 0.74
N SER A 97 8.68 -13.99 1.90
CA SER A 97 7.36 -14.45 2.37
C SER A 97 6.45 -13.31 2.85
N THR A 98 6.96 -12.08 2.91
CA THR A 98 6.24 -10.88 3.38
C THR A 98 6.38 -9.76 2.37
N ILE A 99 5.26 -9.11 2.01
CA ILE A 99 5.23 -7.87 1.23
C ILE A 99 4.61 -6.78 2.09
N SER A 100 5.30 -5.65 2.22
CA SER A 100 4.81 -4.47 2.92
C SER A 100 4.57 -3.33 1.95
N PHE A 101 3.32 -2.90 1.83
CA PHE A 101 2.89 -1.75 1.01
C PHE A 101 2.75 -0.52 1.89
N PHE A 102 3.24 0.62 1.41
CA PHE A 102 3.23 1.89 2.13
C PHE A 102 2.42 2.94 1.38
N ILE A 103 1.44 3.52 2.05
CA ILE A 103 0.58 4.59 1.54
C ILE A 103 0.83 5.85 2.38
N GLY A 104 1.26 6.92 1.74
CA GLY A 104 1.47 8.22 2.38
C GLY A 104 0.16 8.92 2.74
N GLY A 105 0.29 10.00 3.49
CA GLY A 105 -0.82 10.91 3.78
C GLY A 105 -1.11 11.86 2.61
N SER A 106 -1.75 12.99 2.90
CA SER A 106 -2.15 13.98 1.89
C SER A 106 -0.98 14.59 1.10
N ASN A 107 0.22 14.62 1.68
CA ASN A 107 1.44 15.12 1.03
C ASN A 107 2.30 14.01 0.40
N GLY A 108 1.84 12.78 0.38
CA GLY A 108 2.60 11.63 -0.11
C GLY A 108 3.64 11.10 0.87
N LEU A 109 4.50 10.20 0.39
CA LEU A 109 5.58 9.62 1.18
C LEU A 109 6.81 10.54 1.21
N ASP A 110 7.59 10.44 2.28
CA ASP A 110 8.94 11.02 2.32
C ASP A 110 9.81 10.41 1.22
N LYS A 111 10.57 11.28 0.52
CA LYS A 111 11.37 10.85 -0.63
C LYS A 111 12.44 9.84 -0.25
N ALA A 112 13.16 10.06 0.85
CA ALA A 112 14.21 9.15 1.29
C ALA A 112 13.64 7.79 1.71
N PHE A 113 12.47 7.78 2.36
CA PHE A 113 11.75 6.55 2.70
C PHE A 113 11.35 5.77 1.45
N SER A 114 10.73 6.46 0.50
CA SER A 114 10.28 5.86 -0.76
C SER A 114 11.46 5.33 -1.61
N ASP A 115 12.54 6.11 -1.73
CA ASP A 115 13.76 5.69 -2.44
C ASP A 115 14.42 4.46 -1.79
N GLY A 116 14.23 4.27 -0.49
CA GLY A 116 14.69 3.10 0.24
C GLY A 116 13.79 1.88 0.15
N CYS A 117 12.64 1.94 -0.52
CA CYS A 117 11.80 0.78 -0.78
C CYS A 117 12.32 -0.03 -1.98
N ASP A 118 12.01 -1.33 -1.98
CA ASP A 118 12.43 -2.24 -3.08
C ASP A 118 11.72 -1.94 -4.40
N PHE A 119 10.54 -1.34 -4.33
CA PHE A 119 9.73 -1.04 -5.50
C PHE A 119 8.83 0.17 -5.28
N LYS A 120 8.60 0.94 -6.35
CA LYS A 120 7.63 2.04 -6.38
C LYS A 120 6.50 1.70 -7.35
N LEU A 121 5.29 1.60 -6.82
CA LEU A 121 4.09 1.23 -7.56
C LEU A 121 3.20 2.46 -7.76
N SER A 122 2.75 2.67 -8.99
CA SER A 122 1.72 3.66 -9.33
C SER A 122 0.47 2.96 -9.86
N PHE A 123 -0.70 3.33 -9.33
CA PHE A 123 -1.97 2.88 -9.88
C PHE A 123 -2.47 3.78 -11.02
N SER A 124 -2.04 5.04 -11.04
CA SER A 124 -2.50 6.02 -12.04
C SER A 124 -1.65 7.29 -11.95
N LYS A 125 -1.67 8.06 -13.03
CA LYS A 125 -1.16 9.46 -13.00
C LYS A 125 -2.14 10.42 -12.32
N LEU A 126 -3.37 9.98 -12.07
CA LEU A 126 -4.35 10.73 -11.28
C LEU A 126 -4.05 10.61 -9.79
N THR A 127 -4.38 11.63 -9.04
CA THR A 127 -4.32 11.62 -7.59
C THR A 127 -5.63 11.06 -7.02
N PHE A 128 -5.52 10.08 -6.14
CA PHE A 128 -6.65 9.54 -5.39
C PHE A 128 -6.58 9.94 -3.91
N PRO A 129 -7.73 10.13 -3.24
CA PRO A 129 -7.74 10.25 -1.80
C PRO A 129 -7.02 9.06 -1.14
N HIS A 130 -6.11 9.32 -0.20
CA HIS A 130 -5.30 8.27 0.44
C HIS A 130 -6.15 7.20 1.15
N GLN A 131 -7.35 7.57 1.64
CA GLN A 131 -8.27 6.62 2.26
C GLN A 131 -8.88 5.66 1.21
N LEU A 132 -9.28 6.17 0.04
CA LEU A 132 -9.79 5.35 -1.06
C LEU A 132 -8.68 4.45 -1.65
N MET A 133 -7.45 4.94 -1.69
CA MET A 133 -6.31 4.18 -2.21
C MET A 133 -6.07 2.87 -1.44
N ARG A 134 -6.37 2.83 -0.14
CA ARG A 134 -6.30 1.60 0.65
C ARG A 134 -7.24 0.52 0.14
N VAL A 135 -8.47 0.92 -0.20
CA VAL A 135 -9.49 0.00 -0.75
C VAL A 135 -9.06 -0.50 -2.13
N ILE A 136 -8.59 0.42 -2.99
CA ILE A 136 -8.10 0.08 -4.34
C ILE A 136 -6.93 -0.90 -4.27
N LEU A 137 -5.96 -0.64 -3.40
CA LEU A 137 -4.82 -1.54 -3.22
C LEU A 137 -5.26 -2.93 -2.74
N LEU A 138 -6.10 -3.00 -1.71
CA LEU A 138 -6.58 -4.27 -1.19
C LEU A 138 -7.41 -5.04 -2.23
N GLU A 139 -8.21 -4.36 -3.03
CA GLU A 139 -8.92 -4.97 -4.16
C GLU A 139 -7.94 -5.59 -5.17
N GLN A 140 -6.90 -4.86 -5.57
CA GLN A 140 -5.91 -5.36 -6.52
C GLN A 140 -5.05 -6.50 -5.94
N ILE A 141 -4.77 -6.48 -4.66
CA ILE A 141 -4.11 -7.61 -3.96
C ILE A 141 -5.01 -8.85 -4.01
N TYR A 142 -6.29 -8.72 -3.68
CA TYR A 142 -7.25 -9.81 -3.79
C TYR A 142 -7.36 -10.33 -5.22
N ARG A 143 -7.51 -9.43 -6.20
CA ARG A 143 -7.55 -9.76 -7.64
C ARG A 143 -6.30 -10.52 -8.08
N SER A 144 -5.13 -10.15 -7.58
CA SER A 144 -3.87 -10.85 -7.87
C SER A 144 -3.88 -12.30 -7.39
N PHE A 145 -4.41 -12.57 -6.21
CA PHE A 145 -4.56 -13.95 -5.74
C PHE A 145 -5.57 -14.75 -6.58
N MET A 146 -6.65 -14.11 -7.01
CA MET A 146 -7.65 -14.76 -7.88
C MET A 146 -7.06 -15.10 -9.25
N ILE A 147 -6.30 -14.19 -9.86
CA ILE A 147 -5.59 -14.43 -11.13
C ILE A 147 -4.59 -15.57 -10.96
N ASN A 148 -3.72 -15.52 -9.97
CA ASN A 148 -2.65 -16.50 -9.75
C ASN A 148 -3.18 -17.90 -9.39
N SER A 149 -4.41 -17.99 -8.87
CA SER A 149 -5.08 -19.26 -8.57
C SER A 149 -6.05 -19.72 -9.67
N ASN A 150 -6.06 -19.06 -10.83
CA ASN A 150 -6.97 -19.33 -11.96
C ASN A 150 -8.46 -19.35 -11.57
N ARG A 151 -8.85 -18.50 -10.62
CA ARG A 151 -10.25 -18.39 -10.18
C ARG A 151 -10.97 -17.28 -10.95
N SER A 152 -12.26 -17.50 -11.20
CA SER A 152 -13.12 -16.55 -11.92
C SER A 152 -13.41 -15.30 -11.09
N TYR A 153 -12.64 -14.25 -11.30
CA TYR A 153 -12.87 -12.90 -10.75
C TYR A 153 -12.45 -11.81 -11.74
N HIS A 154 -11.28 -11.98 -12.34
CA HIS A 154 -10.77 -11.08 -13.37
C HIS A 154 -11.40 -11.46 -14.72
N LYS A 155 -11.97 -10.46 -15.44
CA LYS A 155 -12.60 -10.60 -16.76
C LYS A 155 -11.90 -9.71 -17.75
#